data_6d8d4fdabe1b7646efed105065d5d02d
#
_entry.id   6d8d4fdabe1b7646efed105065d5d02d
#
_cell.length_a   1.000
_cell.length_b   1.000
_cell.length_c   1.000
_cell.angle_alpha   90.00
_cell.angle_beta   90.00
_cell.angle_gamma   90.00
#
_symmetry.space_group_name_H-M   'P 1'
#
loop_
_entity.id
_entity.type
_entity.pdbx_description
1 polymer ?
#
loop_
_entity_poly.entity_id
_entity_poly.type
_entity_poly.pdbx_seq_one_letter_code
_entity_poly.pdbx_strand_id
1 'polypeptide(L)'
;VFIIAHQNLINPNLKKSISVSDSNNKKSDMGLISIPELIIGNITFENSSALVLQEDKNLFFDCFEVDGLIGSNLFRNSIIQIDAKSKTLRITNDEKLLQFNKLNKLKLKLIGNQKSPYMQIKIKNVVAAEEWVLFDTGMDNFYDLSKKHYDIFKKHNIFSDLGTGTGGQTIGAFGAEEGNKLHKCLLTDMKIGQILFKNIEVVTTNDDNSRIGASILKYSIVTLDFNGKKIYFDLFPENIDKTAIDLVQKSRGISMSIANNKIIVGVIWDEVLNSKITVGDEITNINGVNYENKDICEIITAKSIMKNNKPVEIIVKSKTGEYIKLSL
;
A
#
# COMPACT_ATOMS: atom_id res chain seq x y z
N VAL A 1 -11.36 -8.46 3.84
CA VAL A 1 -11.74 -9.03 5.13
C VAL A 1 -11.98 -7.93 6.12
N PHE A 2 -12.97 -8.08 6.99
CA PHE A 2 -13.12 -7.25 8.16
C PHE A 2 -12.28 -7.87 9.29
N ILE A 3 -11.37 -7.11 9.88
CA ILE A 3 -10.46 -7.58 10.93
C ILE A 3 -10.71 -6.74 12.18
N ILE A 4 -10.85 -7.40 13.32
CA ILE A 4 -10.89 -6.78 14.65
C ILE A 4 -9.52 -6.97 15.29
N ALA A 5 -8.87 -5.87 15.67
CA ALA A 5 -7.52 -5.88 16.19
C ALA A 5 -7.42 -6.43 17.62
N HIS A 6 -8.43 -6.14 18.44
CA HIS A 6 -8.38 -6.47 19.87
C HIS A 6 -9.56 -7.35 20.29
N GLN A 7 -9.27 -8.48 20.91
CA GLN A 7 -10.30 -9.43 21.40
C GLN A 7 -11.24 -8.82 22.44
N ASN A 8 -10.75 -7.86 23.23
CA ASN A 8 -11.51 -7.22 24.32
C ASN A 8 -12.66 -6.36 23.83
N LEU A 9 -12.65 -5.94 22.54
CA LEU A 9 -13.72 -5.16 21.92
C LEU A 9 -15.02 -5.96 21.71
N ILE A 10 -14.92 -7.27 21.81
CA ILE A 10 -16.04 -8.18 21.62
C ILE A 10 -15.93 -9.34 22.61
N ASN A 11 -17.05 -9.95 22.96
CA ASN A 11 -17.08 -11.25 23.66
C ASN A 11 -17.15 -12.35 22.59
N PRO A 12 -16.00 -12.86 22.09
CA PRO A 12 -16.01 -13.69 20.90
C PRO A 12 -16.43 -15.11 21.21
N ASN A 13 -17.62 -15.49 20.81
CA ASN A 13 -17.89 -16.89 20.56
C ASN A 13 -17.14 -17.31 19.29
N LEU A 14 -15.83 -17.64 19.46
CA LEU A 14 -15.00 -18.10 18.35
C LEU A 14 -15.57 -19.38 17.74
N LYS A 15 -16.06 -19.28 16.52
CA LYS A 15 -16.64 -20.43 15.82
C LYS A 15 -15.58 -21.31 15.19
N LYS A 16 -14.47 -20.72 14.75
CA LYS A 16 -13.39 -21.41 14.02
C LYS A 16 -12.15 -20.51 13.95
N SER A 17 -10.96 -21.12 13.90
CA SER A 17 -9.73 -20.43 13.51
C SER A 17 -9.42 -20.70 12.04
N ILE A 18 -8.92 -19.69 11.34
CA ILE A 18 -8.45 -19.78 9.96
C ILE A 18 -7.09 -19.12 9.82
N SER A 19 -6.21 -19.74 9.04
CA SER A 19 -4.91 -19.14 8.72
C SER A 19 -5.05 -18.10 7.62
N VAL A 20 -4.53 -16.92 7.86
CA VAL A 20 -4.58 -15.76 6.94
C VAL A 20 -3.16 -15.32 6.61
N SER A 21 -2.89 -15.02 5.36
CA SER A 21 -1.61 -14.43 4.94
C SER A 21 -1.77 -12.93 4.69
N ASP A 22 -0.78 -12.15 5.12
CA ASP A 22 -0.69 -10.73 4.75
C ASP A 22 0.03 -10.53 3.40
N SER A 23 0.28 -9.27 3.07
CA SER A 23 0.96 -8.85 1.84
C SER A 23 2.42 -9.31 1.76
N ASN A 24 3.04 -9.65 2.88
CA ASN A 24 4.42 -10.15 2.94
C ASN A 24 4.48 -11.68 3.00
N ASN A 25 3.34 -12.37 2.74
CA ASN A 25 3.17 -13.81 2.87
C ASN A 25 3.39 -14.34 4.30
N LYS A 26 3.38 -13.46 5.31
CA LYS A 26 3.37 -13.87 6.71
C LYS A 26 1.99 -14.37 7.08
N LYS A 27 1.94 -15.42 7.88
CA LYS A 27 0.69 -16.07 8.28
C LYS A 27 0.42 -15.81 9.75
N SER A 28 -0.85 -15.59 10.07
CA SER A 28 -1.37 -15.59 11.44
C SER A 28 -2.69 -16.35 11.47
N ASP A 29 -2.93 -17.07 12.57
CA ASP A 29 -4.19 -17.73 12.80
C ASP A 29 -5.16 -16.75 13.47
N MET A 30 -6.32 -16.58 12.83
CA MET A 30 -7.33 -15.61 13.25
C MET A 30 -8.65 -16.30 13.58
N GLY A 31 -9.29 -15.84 14.65
CA GLY A 31 -10.61 -16.32 15.01
C GLY A 31 -11.68 -15.81 14.03
N LEU A 32 -12.58 -16.69 13.58
CA LEU A 32 -13.74 -16.29 12.77
C LEU A 32 -14.96 -16.11 13.64
N ILE A 33 -15.60 -14.95 13.56
CA ILE A 33 -16.83 -14.62 14.28
C ILE A 33 -17.92 -14.13 13.33
N SER A 34 -19.15 -14.13 13.82
CA SER A 34 -20.28 -13.45 13.20
C SER A 34 -20.66 -12.25 14.02
N ILE A 35 -20.79 -11.10 13.38
CA ILE A 35 -21.27 -9.85 13.96
C ILE A 35 -22.71 -9.69 13.52
N PRO A 36 -23.69 -9.74 14.45
CA PRO A 36 -25.11 -9.59 14.10
C PRO A 36 -25.41 -8.25 13.42
N GLU A 37 -24.84 -7.20 13.96
CA GLU A 37 -25.04 -5.82 13.48
C GLU A 37 -23.75 -5.02 13.57
N LEU A 38 -23.42 -4.29 12.49
CA LEU A 38 -22.31 -3.33 12.43
C LEU A 38 -22.85 -2.03 11.84
N ILE A 39 -22.72 -0.94 12.56
CA ILE A 39 -23.19 0.38 12.14
C ILE A 39 -21.99 1.23 11.71
N ILE A 40 -22.05 1.77 10.49
CA ILE A 40 -21.08 2.74 9.97
C ILE A 40 -21.82 3.99 9.55
N GLY A 41 -21.63 5.08 10.31
CA GLY A 41 -22.44 6.29 10.14
C GLY A 41 -23.91 6.02 10.38
N ASN A 42 -24.75 6.15 9.35
CA ASN A 42 -26.18 5.85 9.41
C ASN A 42 -26.58 4.56 8.67
N ILE A 43 -25.63 3.72 8.34
CA ILE A 43 -25.85 2.47 7.61
C ILE A 43 -25.62 1.29 8.53
N THR A 44 -26.56 0.36 8.57
CA THR A 44 -26.47 -0.91 9.29
C THR A 44 -26.11 -2.04 8.33
N PHE A 45 -25.07 -2.80 8.69
CA PHE A 45 -24.67 -4.04 8.02
C PHE A 45 -25.00 -5.21 8.93
N GLU A 46 -25.93 -6.05 8.49
CA GLU A 46 -26.38 -7.22 9.26
C GLU A 46 -25.58 -8.45 8.92
N ASN A 47 -25.45 -9.36 9.91
CA ASN A 47 -24.87 -10.69 9.75
C ASN A 47 -23.50 -10.69 9.06
N SER A 48 -22.61 -9.77 9.47
CA SER A 48 -21.29 -9.63 8.92
C SER A 48 -20.31 -10.62 9.55
N SER A 49 -19.39 -11.16 8.76
CA SER A 49 -18.31 -12.01 9.27
C SER A 49 -17.05 -11.19 9.49
N ALA A 50 -16.39 -11.39 10.62
CA ALA A 50 -15.12 -10.77 10.94
C ALA A 50 -14.07 -11.79 11.36
N LEU A 51 -12.82 -11.40 11.18
CA LEU A 51 -11.65 -12.08 11.72
C LEU A 51 -11.17 -11.33 12.95
N VAL A 52 -10.80 -12.05 13.97
CA VAL A 52 -10.27 -11.50 15.21
C VAL A 52 -8.80 -11.89 15.33
N LEU A 53 -7.95 -10.91 15.48
CA LEU A 53 -6.54 -11.14 15.77
C LEU A 53 -6.43 -11.77 17.17
N GLN A 54 -5.67 -12.85 17.27
CA GLN A 54 -5.49 -13.57 18.53
C GLN A 54 -4.28 -13.08 19.34
N GLU A 55 -3.45 -12.26 18.72
CA GLU A 55 -2.28 -11.66 19.36
C GLU A 55 -2.68 -10.43 20.18
N ASP A 56 -2.14 -10.31 21.40
CA ASP A 56 -2.44 -9.19 22.29
C ASP A 56 -1.79 -7.87 21.84
N LYS A 57 -0.79 -7.94 20.98
CA LYS A 57 -0.06 -6.78 20.46
C LYS A 57 0.21 -6.93 18.98
N ASN A 58 -0.12 -5.90 18.25
CA ASN A 58 0.21 -5.80 16.82
C ASN A 58 0.69 -4.39 16.49
N LEU A 59 1.94 -4.27 16.09
CA LEU A 59 2.61 -2.99 15.85
C LEU A 59 1.80 -2.04 14.95
N PHE A 60 1.15 -2.57 13.91
CA PHE A 60 0.34 -1.76 13.01
C PHE A 60 -0.89 -1.18 13.73
N PHE A 61 -1.69 -2.03 14.36
CA PHE A 61 -2.93 -1.60 15.01
C PHE A 61 -2.65 -0.70 16.22
N ASP A 62 -1.63 -1.05 17.01
CA ASP A 62 -1.25 -0.30 18.21
C ASP A 62 -0.73 1.10 17.84
N CYS A 63 0.17 1.21 16.83
CA CYS A 63 0.78 2.48 16.46
C CYS A 63 -0.17 3.42 15.72
N PHE A 64 -1.11 2.90 14.95
CA PHE A 64 -2.13 3.72 14.27
C PHE A 64 -3.38 3.93 15.12
N GLU A 65 -3.42 3.38 16.35
CA GLU A 65 -4.55 3.47 17.29
C GLU A 65 -5.88 3.11 16.59
N VAL A 66 -5.88 2.02 15.81
CA VAL A 66 -7.05 1.58 15.07
C VAL A 66 -7.57 0.24 15.60
N ASP A 67 -8.87 0.13 15.76
CA ASP A 67 -9.54 -1.04 16.32
C ASP A 67 -9.71 -2.17 15.30
N GLY A 68 -9.42 -1.91 14.02
CA GLY A 68 -9.54 -2.91 12.98
C GLY A 68 -9.47 -2.38 11.56
N LEU A 69 -9.69 -3.28 10.59
CA LEU A 69 -9.72 -2.98 9.16
C LEU A 69 -11.06 -3.42 8.56
N ILE A 70 -11.65 -2.56 7.72
CA ILE A 70 -12.87 -2.88 6.99
C ILE A 70 -12.49 -3.28 5.56
N GLY A 71 -12.76 -4.52 5.21
CA GLY A 71 -12.49 -5.04 3.87
C GLY A 71 -13.65 -4.88 2.90
N SER A 72 -13.34 -5.02 1.61
CA SER A 72 -14.28 -4.88 0.50
C SER A 72 -15.49 -5.83 0.56
N ASN A 73 -15.38 -6.95 1.26
CA ASN A 73 -16.48 -7.90 1.43
C ASN A 73 -17.69 -7.31 2.17
N LEU A 74 -17.48 -6.32 3.05
CA LEU A 74 -18.57 -5.63 3.74
C LEU A 74 -19.42 -4.82 2.73
N PHE A 75 -18.78 -4.24 1.74
CA PHE A 75 -19.36 -3.32 0.78
C PHE A 75 -19.87 -3.97 -0.52
N ARG A 76 -19.98 -5.30 -0.56
CA ARG A 76 -20.33 -6.07 -1.78
C ARG A 76 -21.65 -5.66 -2.45
N ASN A 77 -22.54 -4.97 -1.73
CA ASN A 77 -23.83 -4.49 -2.22
C ASN A 77 -23.94 -2.95 -2.15
N SER A 78 -22.80 -2.26 -2.15
CA SER A 78 -22.77 -0.81 -1.97
C SER A 78 -21.96 -0.13 -3.08
N ILE A 79 -22.10 1.19 -3.13
CA ILE A 79 -21.24 2.10 -3.86
C ILE A 79 -20.46 2.89 -2.82
N ILE A 80 -19.16 2.95 -2.96
CA ILE A 80 -18.28 3.69 -2.06
C ILE A 80 -17.61 4.81 -2.84
N GLN A 81 -17.65 6.02 -2.30
CA GLN A 81 -16.89 7.15 -2.83
C GLN A 81 -15.89 7.63 -1.79
N ILE A 82 -14.62 7.68 -2.18
CA ILE A 82 -13.48 8.08 -1.36
C ILE A 82 -12.97 9.41 -1.87
N ASP A 83 -13.10 10.46 -1.08
CA ASP A 83 -12.52 11.77 -1.31
C ASP A 83 -11.49 12.06 -0.21
N ALA A 84 -10.23 11.77 -0.51
CA ALA A 84 -9.13 11.97 0.45
C ALA A 84 -8.85 13.46 0.72
N LYS A 85 -9.19 14.36 -0.21
CA LYS A 85 -8.97 15.79 -0.07
C LYS A 85 -9.90 16.42 0.95
N SER A 86 -11.20 16.06 0.89
CA SER A 86 -12.21 16.46 1.88
C SER A 86 -12.27 15.53 3.09
N LYS A 87 -11.45 14.44 3.10
CA LYS A 87 -11.45 13.38 4.14
C LYS A 87 -12.84 12.78 4.35
N THR A 88 -13.56 12.55 3.28
CA THR A 88 -14.92 11.98 3.35
C THR A 88 -14.99 10.61 2.67
N LEU A 89 -15.71 9.71 3.33
CA LEU A 89 -16.13 8.43 2.81
C LEU A 89 -17.67 8.44 2.72
N ARG A 90 -18.20 8.25 1.50
CA ARG A 90 -19.64 8.12 1.29
C ARG A 90 -19.96 6.69 0.91
N ILE A 91 -20.98 6.13 1.54
CA ILE A 91 -21.43 4.76 1.31
C ILE A 91 -22.93 4.83 1.01
N THR A 92 -23.36 4.21 -0.09
CA THR A 92 -24.78 4.16 -0.47
C THR A 92 -25.05 2.93 -1.34
N ASN A 93 -26.31 2.57 -1.50
CA ASN A 93 -26.77 1.62 -2.52
C ASN A 93 -27.51 2.33 -3.69
N ASP A 94 -27.70 3.64 -3.61
CA ASP A 94 -28.33 4.47 -4.65
C ASP A 94 -27.30 5.41 -5.29
N GLU A 95 -26.98 5.14 -6.55
CA GLU A 95 -26.06 5.96 -7.36
C GLU A 95 -26.46 7.43 -7.47
N LYS A 96 -27.77 7.73 -7.40
CA LYS A 96 -28.29 9.09 -7.54
C LYS A 96 -27.89 10.02 -6.39
N LEU A 97 -27.49 9.44 -5.25
CA LEU A 97 -27.02 10.20 -4.08
C LEU A 97 -25.55 10.64 -4.21
N LEU A 98 -24.86 10.19 -5.25
CA LEU A 98 -23.45 10.52 -5.49
C LEU A 98 -23.30 11.34 -6.76
N GLN A 99 -22.38 12.30 -6.71
CA GLN A 99 -21.93 13.03 -7.89
C GLN A 99 -20.56 12.52 -8.30
N PHE A 100 -20.43 12.04 -9.54
CA PHE A 100 -19.18 11.61 -10.14
C PHE A 100 -19.25 11.58 -11.67
N ASN A 101 -18.10 11.76 -12.30
CA ASN A 101 -17.98 11.74 -13.75
C ASN A 101 -17.99 10.29 -14.27
N LYS A 102 -19.02 9.95 -15.04
CA LYS A 102 -19.16 8.60 -15.62
C LYS A 102 -18.28 8.33 -16.84
N LEU A 103 -17.55 9.32 -17.33
CA LEU A 103 -16.73 9.17 -18.55
C LEU A 103 -15.44 8.38 -18.26
N ASN A 104 -14.79 8.60 -17.12
CA ASN A 104 -13.56 7.90 -16.74
C ASN A 104 -13.86 6.69 -15.84
N LYS A 105 -14.38 5.64 -16.45
CA LYS A 105 -14.76 4.40 -15.79
C LYS A 105 -13.96 3.21 -16.29
N LEU A 106 -13.72 2.27 -15.39
CA LEU A 106 -13.16 0.96 -15.67
C LEU A 106 -14.10 -0.15 -15.16
N LYS A 107 -14.01 -1.31 -15.79
CA LYS A 107 -14.68 -2.51 -15.30
C LYS A 107 -13.93 -3.05 -14.07
N LEU A 108 -14.66 -3.45 -13.04
CA LEU A 108 -14.13 -4.22 -11.92
C LEU A 108 -14.35 -5.71 -12.13
N LYS A 109 -13.35 -6.50 -11.79
CA LYS A 109 -13.50 -7.91 -11.44
C LYS A 109 -13.47 -8.02 -9.92
N LEU A 110 -14.48 -8.64 -9.35
CA LEU A 110 -14.56 -8.89 -7.90
C LEU A 110 -14.15 -10.34 -7.66
N ILE A 111 -12.96 -10.53 -7.07
CA ILE A 111 -12.32 -11.85 -6.97
C ILE A 111 -12.43 -12.40 -5.55
N GLY A 112 -12.68 -13.69 -5.44
CA GLY A 112 -12.73 -14.44 -4.19
C GLY A 112 -13.92 -14.09 -3.29
N ASN A 113 -13.94 -14.68 -2.11
CA ASN A 113 -14.98 -14.46 -1.10
C ASN A 113 -14.93 -13.02 -0.53
N GLN A 114 -13.77 -12.40 -0.57
CA GLN A 114 -13.57 -11.02 -0.13
C GLN A 114 -14.10 -9.99 -1.13
N LYS A 115 -14.47 -10.40 -2.35
CA LYS A 115 -14.86 -9.49 -3.43
C LYS A 115 -13.80 -8.42 -3.68
N SER A 116 -12.54 -8.83 -3.65
CA SER A 116 -11.40 -7.94 -3.89
C SER A 116 -11.51 -7.27 -5.25
N PRO A 117 -11.44 -5.93 -5.32
CA PRO A 117 -11.68 -5.18 -6.56
C PRO A 117 -10.44 -5.14 -7.43
N TYR A 118 -10.49 -5.78 -8.59
CA TYR A 118 -9.45 -5.71 -9.62
C TYR A 118 -9.90 -4.87 -10.79
N MET A 119 -9.00 -4.02 -11.28
CA MET A 119 -9.19 -3.22 -12.48
C MET A 119 -8.06 -3.43 -13.47
N GLN A 120 -8.35 -3.19 -14.75
CA GLN A 120 -7.34 -3.31 -15.81
C GLN A 120 -6.63 -1.98 -16.01
N ILE A 121 -5.31 -2.02 -16.02
CA ILE A 121 -4.44 -0.89 -16.38
C ILE A 121 -3.71 -1.20 -17.68
N LYS A 122 -3.25 -0.15 -18.37
CA LYS A 122 -2.39 -0.26 -19.55
C LYS A 122 -1.05 0.36 -19.22
N ILE A 123 0.02 -0.39 -19.47
CA ILE A 123 1.39 0.05 -19.23
C ILE A 123 2.07 0.14 -20.60
N LYS A 124 2.86 1.17 -20.84
CA LYS A 124 3.61 1.34 -22.05
C LYS A 124 5.00 1.92 -21.78
N ASN A 125 6.00 1.26 -22.33
CA ASN A 125 7.33 1.81 -22.53
C ASN A 125 7.60 1.73 -24.05
N VAL A 126 8.50 0.88 -24.50
CA VAL A 126 8.67 0.57 -25.94
C VAL A 126 7.50 -0.28 -26.44
N VAL A 127 7.10 -1.26 -25.65
CA VAL A 127 5.96 -2.15 -25.91
C VAL A 127 4.84 -1.87 -24.91
N ALA A 128 3.60 -2.08 -25.31
CA ALA A 128 2.44 -1.94 -24.42
C ALA A 128 2.02 -3.30 -23.85
N ALA A 129 1.56 -3.27 -22.60
CA ALA A 129 0.97 -4.40 -21.91
C ALA A 129 -0.30 -3.98 -21.18
N GLU A 130 -1.15 -4.94 -20.88
CA GLU A 130 -2.33 -4.78 -20.02
C GLU A 130 -2.21 -5.71 -18.81
N GLU A 131 -2.60 -5.21 -17.65
CA GLU A 131 -2.54 -5.95 -16.41
C GLU A 131 -3.82 -5.75 -15.59
N TRP A 132 -4.26 -6.83 -14.92
CA TRP A 132 -5.28 -6.76 -13.89
C TRP A 132 -4.62 -6.58 -12.54
N VAL A 133 -4.87 -5.44 -11.90
CA VAL A 133 -4.27 -5.06 -10.63
C VAL A 133 -5.33 -4.93 -9.55
N LEU A 134 -4.98 -5.28 -8.33
CA LEU A 134 -5.81 -5.07 -7.16
C LEU A 134 -5.84 -3.57 -6.83
N PHE A 135 -7.02 -3.00 -6.61
CA PHE A 135 -7.17 -1.69 -6.00
C PHE A 135 -7.15 -1.85 -4.47
N ASP A 136 -6.08 -1.37 -3.83
CA ASP A 136 -5.79 -1.62 -2.42
C ASP A 136 -5.47 -0.33 -1.67
N THR A 137 -6.42 0.23 -0.94
CA THR A 137 -6.23 1.45 -0.15
C THR A 137 -5.40 1.24 1.13
N GLY A 138 -5.11 -0.01 1.49
CA GLY A 138 -4.17 -0.35 2.56
C GLY A 138 -2.71 -0.20 2.14
N MET A 139 -2.43 -0.05 0.84
CA MET A 139 -1.10 0.20 0.31
C MET A 139 -0.90 1.71 0.07
N ASP A 140 0.16 2.28 0.62
CA ASP A 140 0.43 3.73 0.53
C ASP A 140 1.07 4.16 -0.81
N ASN A 141 1.78 3.26 -1.51
CA ASN A 141 2.40 3.56 -2.80
C ASN A 141 1.37 3.82 -3.90
N PHE A 142 1.84 4.30 -5.07
CA PHE A 142 0.99 4.45 -6.24
C PHE A 142 0.75 3.11 -6.94
N TYR A 143 1.83 2.37 -7.21
CA TYR A 143 1.78 1.06 -7.86
C TYR A 143 2.91 0.17 -7.33
N ASP A 144 2.56 -1.08 -7.00
CA ASP A 144 3.51 -2.14 -6.69
C ASP A 144 3.37 -3.26 -7.73
N LEU A 145 4.52 -3.71 -8.26
CA LEU A 145 4.58 -4.76 -9.28
C LEU A 145 4.83 -6.12 -8.63
N SER A 146 3.96 -7.09 -8.87
CA SER A 146 4.22 -8.46 -8.41
C SER A 146 5.47 -9.03 -9.11
N LYS A 147 6.28 -9.79 -8.37
CA LYS A 147 7.47 -10.44 -8.92
C LYS A 147 7.13 -11.35 -10.10
N LYS A 148 5.99 -12.02 -10.04
CA LYS A 148 5.48 -12.86 -11.14
C LYS A 148 5.29 -12.07 -12.44
N HIS A 149 4.70 -10.87 -12.36
CA HIS A 149 4.50 -10.02 -13.52
C HIS A 149 5.79 -9.32 -13.94
N TYR A 150 6.67 -8.99 -13.00
CA TYR A 150 8.01 -8.48 -13.30
C TYR A 150 8.76 -9.40 -14.28
N ASP A 151 8.80 -10.70 -13.99
CA ASP A 151 9.51 -11.68 -14.83
C ASP A 151 8.93 -11.75 -16.26
N ILE A 152 7.61 -11.59 -16.40
CA ILE A 152 6.94 -11.53 -17.70
C ILE A 152 7.28 -10.22 -18.42
N PHE A 153 7.13 -9.09 -17.74
CA PHE A 153 7.33 -7.76 -18.31
C PHE A 153 8.78 -7.50 -18.71
N LYS A 154 9.73 -8.02 -17.95
CA LYS A 154 11.17 -7.94 -18.24
C LYS A 154 11.49 -8.57 -19.59
N LYS A 155 10.91 -9.75 -19.90
CA LYS A 155 11.10 -10.45 -21.18
C LYS A 155 10.61 -9.64 -22.37
N HIS A 156 9.67 -8.73 -22.16
CA HIS A 156 9.05 -7.91 -23.20
C HIS A 156 9.45 -6.43 -23.18
N ASN A 157 10.44 -6.04 -22.35
CA ASN A 157 10.92 -4.66 -22.24
C ASN A 157 9.80 -3.64 -21.91
N ILE A 158 8.87 -4.02 -21.03
CA ILE A 158 7.73 -3.17 -20.62
C ILE A 158 8.17 -2.04 -19.67
N PHE A 159 9.34 -2.13 -19.07
CA PHE A 159 9.91 -1.12 -18.17
C PHE A 159 11.42 -0.98 -18.37
N SER A 160 12.00 0.08 -17.85
CA SER A 160 13.45 0.24 -17.71
C SER A 160 13.88 -0.25 -16.33
N ASP A 161 14.94 -1.07 -16.27
CA ASP A 161 15.50 -1.58 -15.02
C ASP A 161 16.33 -0.46 -14.35
N LEU A 162 16.05 -0.18 -13.07
CA LEU A 162 16.77 0.84 -12.29
C LEU A 162 17.74 0.22 -11.28
N GLY A 163 17.63 -1.07 -11.03
CA GLY A 163 18.51 -1.76 -10.10
C GLY A 163 17.86 -2.92 -9.35
N THR A 164 18.70 -3.62 -8.62
CA THR A 164 18.30 -4.76 -7.79
C THR A 164 18.91 -4.59 -6.41
N GLY A 165 18.12 -4.86 -5.38
CA GLY A 165 18.57 -4.88 -3.99
C GLY A 165 18.06 -6.12 -3.26
N THR A 166 18.66 -6.43 -2.12
CA THR A 166 18.20 -7.48 -1.22
C THR A 166 17.82 -6.85 0.10
N GLY A 167 16.66 -7.22 0.63
CA GLY A 167 16.17 -6.68 1.90
C GLY A 167 14.65 -6.69 1.99
N GLY A 168 14.09 -5.85 2.86
CA GLY A 168 12.66 -5.63 3.02
C GLY A 168 12.36 -4.14 3.19
N GLN A 169 11.28 -3.67 2.64
CA GLN A 169 10.87 -2.26 2.71
C GLN A 169 9.41 -2.05 3.13
N THR A 170 8.64 -3.13 3.22
CA THR A 170 7.21 -3.06 3.55
C THR A 170 6.93 -3.62 4.93
N ILE A 171 5.90 -3.08 5.57
CA ILE A 171 5.33 -3.59 6.81
C ILE A 171 3.93 -4.07 6.49
N GLY A 172 3.70 -5.38 6.60
CA GLY A 172 2.38 -5.99 6.46
C GLY A 172 1.63 -6.01 7.79
N ALA A 173 0.41 -6.53 7.75
CA ALA A 173 -0.42 -6.67 8.96
C ALA A 173 0.22 -7.59 10.03
N PHE A 174 1.10 -8.51 9.63
CA PHE A 174 1.76 -9.47 10.53
C PHE A 174 3.28 -9.24 10.64
N GLY A 175 3.77 -8.06 10.26
CA GLY A 175 5.15 -7.62 10.47
C GLY A 175 5.89 -7.20 9.22
N ALA A 176 7.18 -6.85 9.42
CA ALA A 176 8.04 -6.37 8.34
C ALA A 176 8.38 -7.49 7.35
N GLU A 177 8.56 -7.10 6.08
CA GLU A 177 9.04 -7.98 5.01
C GLU A 177 10.43 -8.54 5.36
N GLU A 178 10.65 -9.82 5.09
CA GLU A 178 11.96 -10.46 5.23
C GLU A 178 12.83 -10.25 3.99
N GLY A 179 14.16 -10.46 4.14
CA GLY A 179 15.13 -10.16 3.12
C GLY A 179 14.93 -10.93 1.81
N ASN A 180 14.30 -10.29 0.85
CA ASN A 180 14.03 -10.81 -0.48
C ASN A 180 14.85 -10.07 -1.53
N LYS A 181 15.04 -10.71 -2.68
CA LYS A 181 15.55 -10.03 -3.86
C LYS A 181 14.44 -9.20 -4.48
N LEU A 182 14.63 -7.88 -4.46
CA LEU A 182 13.72 -6.89 -5.00
C LEU A 182 14.31 -6.26 -6.27
N HIS A 183 13.45 -5.83 -7.17
CA HIS A 183 13.82 -5.11 -8.38
C HIS A 183 13.15 -3.75 -8.39
N LYS A 184 13.90 -2.73 -8.79
CA LYS A 184 13.42 -1.37 -8.99
C LYS A 184 13.34 -1.09 -10.48
N CYS A 185 12.22 -0.57 -10.94
CA CYS A 185 11.92 -0.33 -12.35
C CYS A 185 11.31 1.05 -12.55
N LEU A 186 11.45 1.57 -13.77
CA LEU A 186 10.76 2.77 -14.23
C LEU A 186 9.76 2.39 -15.33
N LEU A 187 8.49 2.68 -15.09
CA LEU A 187 7.44 2.64 -16.08
C LEU A 187 7.27 4.04 -16.68
N THR A 188 7.42 4.17 -17.98
CA THR A 188 7.31 5.47 -18.67
C THR A 188 5.88 5.98 -18.66
N ASP A 189 4.93 5.14 -19.06
CA ASP A 189 3.51 5.46 -19.19
C ASP A 189 2.64 4.38 -18.54
N MET A 190 1.64 4.83 -17.78
CA MET A 190 0.55 3.98 -17.28
C MET A 190 -0.79 4.67 -17.49
N LYS A 191 -1.73 4.00 -18.13
CA LYS A 191 -3.10 4.46 -18.27
C LYS A 191 -4.03 3.74 -17.29
N ILE A 192 -4.78 4.55 -16.53
CA ILE A 192 -5.89 4.11 -15.70
C ILE A 192 -7.14 4.76 -16.27
N GLY A 193 -7.92 4.01 -17.04
CA GLY A 193 -8.98 4.57 -17.86
C GLY A 193 -8.42 5.54 -18.91
N GLN A 194 -8.84 6.81 -18.82
CA GLN A 194 -8.36 7.87 -19.72
C GLN A 194 -7.20 8.67 -19.11
N ILE A 195 -6.90 8.48 -17.83
CA ILE A 195 -5.85 9.21 -17.13
C ILE A 195 -4.49 8.59 -17.47
N LEU A 196 -3.56 9.42 -17.94
CA LEU A 196 -2.17 9.04 -18.18
C LEU A 196 -1.30 9.47 -17.01
N PHE A 197 -0.60 8.51 -16.41
CA PHE A 197 0.47 8.73 -15.45
C PHE A 197 1.82 8.45 -16.09
N LYS A 198 2.85 9.21 -15.72
CA LYS A 198 4.20 9.08 -16.27
C LYS A 198 5.25 8.92 -15.19
N ASN A 199 6.39 8.32 -15.59
CA ASN A 199 7.60 8.21 -14.79
C ASN A 199 7.34 7.56 -13.42
N ILE A 200 6.68 6.40 -13.43
CA ILE A 200 6.32 5.66 -12.23
C ILE A 200 7.50 4.78 -11.82
N GLU A 201 8.21 5.18 -10.77
CA GLU A 201 9.18 4.31 -10.11
C GLU A 201 8.44 3.23 -9.32
N VAL A 202 8.82 1.99 -9.54
CA VAL A 202 8.14 0.81 -9.02
C VAL A 202 9.15 -0.12 -8.37
N VAL A 203 8.79 -0.70 -7.25
CA VAL A 203 9.53 -1.81 -6.65
C VAL A 203 8.68 -3.07 -6.71
N THR A 204 9.34 -4.22 -6.95
CA THR A 204 8.64 -5.50 -6.94
C THR A 204 8.24 -5.89 -5.52
N THR A 205 7.10 -6.58 -5.43
CA THR A 205 6.61 -7.20 -4.20
C THR A 205 6.54 -8.71 -4.36
N ASN A 206 6.66 -9.43 -3.24
CA ASN A 206 6.47 -10.89 -3.22
C ASN A 206 4.99 -11.31 -3.20
N ASP A 207 4.05 -10.36 -3.14
CA ASP A 207 2.64 -10.67 -3.33
C ASP A 207 2.37 -11.18 -4.77
N ASP A 208 1.42 -12.08 -4.90
CA ASP A 208 1.00 -12.61 -6.20
C ASP A 208 0.32 -11.55 -7.09
N ASN A 209 -0.13 -10.46 -6.49
CA ASN A 209 -0.90 -9.41 -7.16
C ASN A 209 -0.11 -8.11 -7.24
N SER A 210 -0.06 -7.53 -8.41
CA SER A 210 0.27 -6.12 -8.54
C SER A 210 -0.90 -5.27 -8.05
N ARG A 211 -0.62 -4.07 -7.52
CA ARG A 211 -1.61 -3.24 -6.84
C ARG A 211 -1.51 -1.78 -7.26
N ILE A 212 -2.68 -1.12 -7.30
CA ILE A 212 -2.78 0.35 -7.25
C ILE A 212 -3.20 0.73 -5.84
N GLY A 213 -2.39 1.55 -5.19
CA GLY A 213 -2.57 1.93 -3.80
C GLY A 213 -3.24 3.29 -3.59
N ALA A 214 -3.32 3.68 -2.31
CA ALA A 214 -3.97 4.90 -1.85
C ALA A 214 -3.38 6.19 -2.44
N SER A 215 -2.13 6.18 -2.93
CA SER A 215 -1.54 7.37 -3.56
C SER A 215 -2.32 7.91 -4.77
N ILE A 216 -3.15 7.10 -5.44
CA ILE A 216 -4.03 7.59 -6.52
C ILE A 216 -5.07 8.60 -6.03
N LEU A 217 -5.47 8.51 -4.75
CA LEU A 217 -6.40 9.42 -4.09
C LEU A 217 -5.87 10.86 -3.95
N LYS A 218 -4.58 11.09 -4.21
CA LYS A 218 -4.00 12.45 -4.29
C LYS A 218 -4.41 13.18 -5.56
N TYR A 219 -4.88 12.44 -6.57
CA TYR A 219 -5.15 12.97 -7.91
C TYR A 219 -6.63 12.96 -8.26
N SER A 220 -7.42 12.11 -7.61
CA SER A 220 -8.82 11.90 -7.95
C SER A 220 -9.67 11.47 -6.75
N ILE A 221 -10.97 11.78 -6.84
CA ILE A 221 -11.99 11.07 -6.07
C ILE A 221 -12.19 9.71 -6.72
N VAL A 222 -12.24 8.65 -5.93
CA VAL A 222 -12.45 7.29 -6.44
C VAL A 222 -13.81 6.78 -5.99
N THR A 223 -14.62 6.33 -6.96
CA THR A 223 -15.92 5.71 -6.68
C THR A 223 -15.91 4.26 -7.13
N LEU A 224 -16.13 3.33 -6.18
CA LEU A 224 -16.26 1.90 -6.42
C LEU A 224 -17.73 1.49 -6.36
N ASP A 225 -18.29 1.08 -7.47
CA ASP A 225 -19.62 0.50 -7.56
C ASP A 225 -19.50 -1.03 -7.60
N PHE A 226 -19.69 -1.66 -6.43
CA PHE A 226 -19.60 -3.12 -6.33
C PHE A 226 -20.77 -3.82 -7.02
N ASN A 227 -21.95 -3.21 -7.05
CA ASN A 227 -23.13 -3.74 -7.73
C ASN A 227 -22.97 -3.71 -9.25
N GLY A 228 -22.62 -2.54 -9.79
CA GLY A 228 -22.41 -2.33 -11.22
C GLY A 228 -21.05 -2.86 -11.71
N LYS A 229 -20.18 -3.32 -10.80
CA LYS A 229 -18.81 -3.78 -11.08
C LYS A 229 -18.02 -2.77 -11.91
N LYS A 230 -17.96 -1.54 -11.40
CA LYS A 230 -17.27 -0.42 -12.03
C LYS A 230 -16.47 0.37 -11.00
N ILE A 231 -15.39 0.98 -11.45
CA ILE A 231 -14.63 1.97 -10.70
C ILE A 231 -14.52 3.24 -11.53
N TYR A 232 -14.65 4.38 -10.89
CA TYR A 232 -14.61 5.69 -11.52
C TYR A 232 -13.54 6.55 -10.87
N PHE A 233 -12.90 7.38 -11.68
CA PHE A 233 -11.84 8.29 -11.25
C PHE A 233 -12.20 9.71 -11.69
N ASP A 234 -12.57 10.56 -10.72
CA ASP A 234 -12.84 11.97 -10.94
C ASP A 234 -11.62 12.78 -10.58
N LEU A 235 -10.89 13.26 -11.58
CA LEU A 235 -9.70 14.09 -11.34
C LEU A 235 -10.07 15.36 -10.57
N PHE A 236 -9.24 15.73 -9.63
CA PHE A 236 -9.34 17.05 -9.01
C PHE A 236 -9.09 18.15 -10.04
N PRO A 237 -9.69 19.36 -9.86
CA PRO A 237 -9.64 20.45 -10.84
C PRO A 237 -8.23 20.77 -11.35
N GLU A 238 -7.22 20.74 -10.47
CA GLU A 238 -5.82 21.00 -10.80
C GLU A 238 -5.18 19.95 -11.75
N ASN A 239 -5.87 18.84 -11.99
CA ASN A 239 -5.39 17.75 -12.84
C ASN A 239 -6.20 17.55 -14.12
N ILE A 240 -7.37 18.20 -14.27
CA ILE A 240 -8.30 17.95 -15.39
C ILE A 240 -7.67 18.30 -16.74
N ASP A 241 -6.97 19.43 -16.81
CA ASP A 241 -6.38 19.94 -18.06
C ASP A 241 -4.98 19.37 -18.33
N LYS A 242 -4.46 18.52 -17.46
CA LYS A 242 -3.15 17.89 -17.66
C LYS A 242 -3.25 16.78 -18.69
N THR A 243 -2.41 16.82 -19.70
CA THR A 243 -2.25 15.71 -20.67
C THR A 243 -1.72 14.45 -20.02
N ALA A 244 -0.93 14.60 -18.96
CA ALA A 244 -0.42 13.51 -18.11
C ALA A 244 -0.10 14.00 -16.70
N ILE A 245 -0.20 13.12 -15.72
CA ILE A 245 0.24 13.33 -14.34
C ILE A 245 1.63 12.72 -14.21
N ASP A 246 2.62 13.55 -13.94
CA ASP A 246 4.01 13.12 -13.80
C ASP A 246 4.30 12.75 -12.34
N LEU A 247 4.80 11.53 -12.11
CA LEU A 247 5.09 10.96 -10.80
C LEU A 247 6.59 10.92 -10.49
N VAL A 248 7.41 11.73 -11.15
CA VAL A 248 8.86 11.77 -10.92
C VAL A 248 9.17 11.88 -9.43
N GLN A 249 9.93 10.90 -8.93
CA GLN A 249 10.48 10.90 -7.59
C GLN A 249 12.00 10.80 -7.66
N LYS A 250 12.70 11.46 -6.74
CA LYS A 250 14.14 11.30 -6.63
C LYS A 250 14.45 9.95 -5.98
N SER A 251 15.16 9.07 -6.72
CA SER A 251 15.67 7.82 -6.14
C SER A 251 16.68 8.13 -5.03
N ARG A 252 16.55 7.43 -3.89
CA ARG A 252 17.35 7.70 -2.69
C ARG A 252 18.55 6.78 -2.51
N GLY A 253 18.77 5.83 -3.36
CA GLY A 253 19.83 4.85 -3.18
C GLY A 253 19.61 3.83 -2.07
N ILE A 254 18.70 4.09 -1.11
CA ILE A 254 18.26 3.14 -0.09
C ILE A 254 16.75 3.19 0.11
N SER A 255 16.19 2.10 0.66
CA SER A 255 14.88 2.09 1.32
C SER A 255 15.06 1.82 2.81
N MET A 256 14.18 2.39 3.63
CA MET A 256 14.14 2.13 5.07
C MET A 256 13.16 1.02 5.41
N SER A 257 13.44 0.31 6.49
CA SER A 257 12.55 -0.68 7.08
C SER A 257 12.58 -0.55 8.61
N ILE A 258 11.83 -1.41 9.29
CA ILE A 258 11.78 -1.44 10.75
C ILE A 258 12.14 -2.84 11.22
N ALA A 259 13.06 -2.93 12.17
CA ALA A 259 13.37 -4.15 12.88
C ALA A 259 13.75 -3.83 14.33
N ASN A 260 13.35 -4.68 15.28
CA ASN A 260 13.65 -4.51 16.70
C ASN A 260 13.32 -3.10 17.24
N ASN A 261 12.19 -2.54 16.84
CA ASN A 261 11.72 -1.19 17.19
C ASN A 261 12.67 -0.06 16.76
N LYS A 262 13.43 -0.25 15.70
CA LYS A 262 14.39 0.72 15.16
C LYS A 262 14.19 0.90 13.67
N ILE A 263 14.51 2.10 13.18
CA ILE A 263 14.64 2.33 11.74
C ILE A 263 15.95 1.70 11.28
N ILE A 264 15.88 0.91 10.23
CA ILE A 264 17.05 0.27 9.64
C ILE A 264 17.17 0.55 8.15
N VAL A 265 18.36 0.38 7.61
CA VAL A 265 18.58 0.26 6.16
C VAL A 265 17.87 -1.01 5.69
N GLY A 266 16.76 -0.85 4.98
CA GLY A 266 15.91 -1.96 4.54
C GLY A 266 16.41 -2.58 3.23
N VAL A 267 16.76 -1.73 2.24
CA VAL A 267 17.32 -2.15 0.94
C VAL A 267 18.35 -1.13 0.50
N ILE A 268 19.42 -1.57 -0.12
CA ILE A 268 20.41 -0.72 -0.79
C ILE A 268 20.21 -0.89 -2.30
N TRP A 269 19.92 0.22 -2.98
CA TRP A 269 19.71 0.29 -4.43
C TRP A 269 20.92 0.79 -5.19
N ASP A 270 21.71 1.66 -4.55
CA ASP A 270 22.95 2.20 -5.11
C ASP A 270 24.14 1.35 -4.66
N GLU A 271 24.78 0.69 -5.62
CA GLU A 271 25.93 -0.20 -5.38
C GLU A 271 27.11 0.49 -4.69
N VAL A 272 27.27 1.82 -4.90
CA VAL A 272 28.33 2.59 -4.24
C VAL A 272 28.13 2.61 -2.71
N LEU A 273 26.90 2.53 -2.24
CA LEU A 273 26.60 2.50 -0.81
C LEU A 273 26.92 1.15 -0.15
N ASN A 274 26.97 0.06 -0.89
CA ASN A 274 27.30 -1.26 -0.35
C ASN A 274 28.71 -1.33 0.28
N SER A 275 29.63 -0.44 -0.11
CA SER A 275 30.95 -0.34 0.50
C SER A 275 30.95 0.42 1.84
N LYS A 276 29.86 1.14 2.16
CA LYS A 276 29.76 2.02 3.33
C LYS A 276 28.80 1.50 4.38
N ILE A 277 27.65 0.96 3.95
CA ILE A 277 26.57 0.51 4.83
C ILE A 277 26.07 -0.88 4.42
N THR A 278 25.40 -1.55 5.33
CA THR A 278 24.80 -2.87 5.09
C THR A 278 23.31 -2.86 5.45
N VAL A 279 22.54 -3.74 4.81
CA VAL A 279 21.14 -3.96 5.18
C VAL A 279 21.05 -4.42 6.64
N GLY A 280 20.17 -3.75 7.39
CA GLY A 280 20.00 -3.97 8.82
C GLY A 280 20.80 -3.01 9.70
N ASP A 281 21.67 -2.15 9.15
CA ASP A 281 22.30 -1.07 9.91
C ASP A 281 21.23 -0.07 10.40
N GLU A 282 21.40 0.45 11.61
CA GLU A 282 20.43 1.34 12.26
C GLU A 282 20.54 2.77 11.70
N ILE A 283 19.42 3.37 11.32
CA ILE A 283 19.36 4.80 10.95
C ILE A 283 19.02 5.59 12.22
N THR A 284 20.02 6.29 12.76
CA THR A 284 19.92 6.98 14.04
C THR A 284 19.54 8.46 13.90
N ASN A 285 19.77 9.06 12.73
CA ASN A 285 19.44 10.46 12.49
C ASN A 285 18.95 10.67 11.05
N ILE A 286 17.93 11.51 10.88
CA ILE A 286 17.45 11.95 9.57
C ILE A 286 17.26 13.46 9.62
N ASN A 287 17.98 14.21 8.78
CA ASN A 287 17.95 15.67 8.70
C ASN A 287 18.12 16.38 10.07
N GLY A 288 19.02 15.88 10.91
CA GLY A 288 19.29 16.44 12.25
C GLY A 288 18.34 15.93 13.35
N VAL A 289 17.28 15.21 13.01
CA VAL A 289 16.38 14.61 14.02
C VAL A 289 16.94 13.26 14.47
N ASN A 290 17.19 13.11 15.77
CA ASN A 290 17.65 11.86 16.37
C ASN A 290 16.49 10.89 16.58
N TYR A 291 16.67 9.62 16.16
CA TYR A 291 15.70 8.53 16.24
C TYR A 291 16.11 7.39 17.19
N GLU A 292 17.33 7.43 17.78
CA GLU A 292 17.83 6.33 18.63
C GLU A 292 16.92 6.00 19.82
N ASN A 293 16.22 7.01 20.38
CA ASN A 293 15.38 6.86 21.55
C ASN A 293 13.92 7.24 21.29
N LYS A 294 13.50 7.34 20.03
CA LYS A 294 12.11 7.61 19.71
C LYS A 294 11.27 6.34 19.82
N ASP A 295 10.03 6.52 20.26
CA ASP A 295 9.05 5.46 20.23
C ASP A 295 8.80 5.01 18.79
N ILE A 296 8.65 3.71 18.60
CA ILE A 296 8.47 3.15 17.25
C ILE A 296 7.18 3.63 16.59
N CYS A 297 6.14 3.88 17.36
CA CYS A 297 4.88 4.39 16.84
C CYS A 297 5.02 5.84 16.35
N GLU A 298 5.82 6.68 17.03
CA GLU A 298 6.14 8.01 16.50
C GLU A 298 6.83 7.93 15.14
N ILE A 299 7.73 6.95 14.98
CA ILE A 299 8.46 6.74 13.73
C ILE A 299 7.53 6.28 12.59
N ILE A 300 6.68 5.28 12.86
CA ILE A 300 5.78 4.68 11.86
C ILE A 300 4.71 5.68 11.42
N THR A 301 4.16 6.44 12.35
CA THR A 301 3.07 7.39 12.07
C THR A 301 3.56 8.74 11.52
N ALA A 302 4.87 9.03 11.65
CA ALA A 302 5.46 10.24 11.07
C ALA A 302 5.33 10.23 9.53
N LYS A 303 5.08 11.40 8.95
CA LYS A 303 5.11 11.55 7.50
C LYS A 303 6.48 11.14 6.98
N SER A 304 6.51 10.24 5.99
CA SER A 304 7.76 9.76 5.40
C SER A 304 8.62 10.91 4.85
N ILE A 305 9.68 11.25 5.57
CA ILE A 305 10.65 12.28 5.21
C ILE A 305 11.33 11.93 3.86
N MET A 306 11.40 10.65 3.55
CA MET A 306 12.02 10.15 2.31
C MET A 306 11.17 10.36 1.06
N LYS A 307 9.88 10.68 1.19
CA LYS A 307 8.96 10.85 0.05
C LYS A 307 9.02 12.22 -0.63
N ASN A 308 9.82 13.15 -0.11
CA ASN A 308 10.01 14.45 -0.76
C ASN A 308 11.25 14.44 -1.66
N ASN A 309 11.30 15.34 -2.65
CA ASN A 309 12.43 15.45 -3.60
C ASN A 309 13.61 16.29 -3.06
N LYS A 310 13.60 16.69 -1.78
CA LYS A 310 14.70 17.46 -1.17
C LYS A 310 15.83 16.51 -0.77
N PRO A 311 17.10 16.95 -0.80
CA PRO A 311 18.20 16.16 -0.24
C PRO A 311 17.92 15.74 1.20
N VAL A 312 18.32 14.53 1.54
CA VAL A 312 18.13 13.96 2.89
C VAL A 312 19.50 13.56 3.43
N GLU A 313 19.87 14.10 4.58
CA GLU A 313 21.03 13.64 5.33
C GLU A 313 20.59 12.56 6.32
N ILE A 314 21.34 11.45 6.37
CA ILE A 314 21.13 10.40 7.38
C ILE A 314 22.43 10.08 8.09
N ILE A 315 22.32 9.64 9.34
CA ILE A 315 23.40 8.98 10.07
C ILE A 315 23.00 7.53 10.28
N VAL A 316 23.87 6.66 9.84
CA VAL A 316 23.70 5.22 9.96
C VAL A 316 24.71 4.68 10.96
N LYS A 317 24.25 3.88 11.93
CA LYS A 317 25.09 3.16 12.88
C LYS A 317 25.25 1.73 12.43
N SER A 318 26.47 1.34 12.11
CA SER A 318 26.79 -0.01 11.68
C SER A 318 26.60 -1.02 12.82
N LYS A 319 26.57 -2.30 12.48
CA LYS A 319 26.55 -3.39 13.47
C LYS A 319 27.80 -3.42 14.38
N THR A 320 28.88 -2.80 13.95
CA THR A 320 30.13 -2.63 14.73
C THR A 320 30.11 -1.38 15.62
N GLY A 321 29.06 -0.55 15.53
CA GLY A 321 28.88 0.65 16.33
C GLY A 321 29.48 1.93 15.71
N GLU A 322 29.99 1.86 14.48
CA GLU A 322 30.52 3.01 13.75
C GLU A 322 29.36 3.89 13.18
N TYR A 323 29.51 5.21 13.25
CA TYR A 323 28.53 6.16 12.73
C TYR A 323 28.98 6.70 11.36
N ILE A 324 28.15 6.54 10.36
CA ILE A 324 28.40 6.89 8.97
C ILE A 324 27.39 7.93 8.52
N LYS A 325 27.86 9.10 8.10
CA LYS A 325 27.01 10.17 7.55
C LYS A 325 26.88 10.03 6.04
N LEU A 326 25.64 10.07 5.54
CA LEU A 326 25.30 9.95 4.13
C LEU A 326 24.38 11.10 3.70
N SER A 327 24.52 11.56 2.47
CA SER A 327 23.59 12.47 1.79
C SER A 327 22.93 11.71 0.62
N LEU A 328 21.60 11.68 0.63
CA LEU A 328 20.77 10.89 -0.31
C LEU A 328 19.95 11.79 -1.24
#